data_e8b0fbd20c9590f08715c1edb8e38e52
#
_entry.id   e8b0fbd20c9590f08715c1edb8e38e52
#
_cell.length_a   1.000
_cell.length_b   1.000
_cell.length_c   1.000
_cell.angle_alpha   90.00
_cell.angle_beta   90.00
_cell.angle_gamma   90.00
#
_symmetry.space_group_name_H-M   'P 1'
#
loop_
_entity.id
_entity.type
_entity.pdbx_description
1 polymer ?
#
loop_
_entity_poly.entity_id
_entity_poly.type
_entity_poly.pdbx_seq_one_letter_code
_entity_poly.pdbx_strand_id
1 'polypeptide(L)'
;MPTYAVVRLAVADDLGALQRLARRTIDASYRSFLGDDSVDWFINSGASDDHIEGHFRQGHVYCLEAEKEIVGLTILDGPTIDLMMIDIGHQRRGWGRVLLARAEEALFARYRDIRLETFAGNTAAIGFYEACGWLRGGQLEAMPETPAKIEFVKRC
;
A
#
# COMPACT_ATOMS: atom_id res chain seq x y z
N MET A 1 22.74 9.79 -13.31
CA MET A 1 23.05 8.62 -12.45
C MET A 1 21.80 7.79 -12.27
N PRO A 2 21.86 6.49 -12.50
CA PRO A 2 20.73 5.65 -12.20
C PRO A 2 20.50 5.64 -10.69
N THR A 3 19.26 5.83 -10.29
CA THR A 3 18.89 5.77 -8.89
C THR A 3 18.81 4.30 -8.48
N TYR A 4 19.57 3.93 -7.47
CA TYR A 4 19.55 2.57 -6.94
C TYR A 4 18.29 2.37 -6.11
N ALA A 5 17.48 1.40 -6.53
CA ALA A 5 16.27 1.05 -5.81
C ALA A 5 16.16 -0.47 -5.69
N VAL A 6 15.75 -0.94 -4.52
CA VAL A 6 15.53 -2.35 -4.26
C VAL A 6 14.25 -2.53 -3.46
N VAL A 7 13.47 -3.54 -3.85
CA VAL A 7 12.32 -4.01 -3.07
C VAL A 7 12.76 -5.28 -2.37
N ARG A 8 12.68 -5.28 -1.04
CA ARG A 8 13.15 -6.39 -0.22
C ARG A 8 12.22 -6.65 0.94
N LEU A 9 12.29 -7.84 1.49
CA LEU A 9 11.54 -8.19 2.71
C LEU A 9 12.01 -7.29 3.86
N ALA A 10 11.05 -6.76 4.61
CA ALA A 10 11.37 -5.92 5.77
C ALA A 10 12.01 -6.75 6.88
N VAL A 11 12.96 -6.17 7.57
CA VAL A 11 13.59 -6.75 8.76
C VAL A 11 13.20 -5.93 9.99
N ALA A 12 13.51 -6.45 11.19
CA ALA A 12 13.06 -5.83 12.44
C ALA A 12 13.46 -4.36 12.57
N ASP A 13 14.64 -3.99 12.11
CA ASP A 13 15.11 -2.62 12.17
C ASP A 13 14.31 -1.65 11.29
N ASP A 14 13.58 -2.17 10.32
CA ASP A 14 12.76 -1.34 9.41
C ASP A 14 11.41 -0.98 10.00
N LEU A 15 10.91 -1.76 10.97
CA LEU A 15 9.52 -1.67 11.41
C LEU A 15 9.11 -0.26 11.83
N GLY A 16 9.92 0.38 12.66
CA GLY A 16 9.63 1.74 13.12
C GLY A 16 9.54 2.75 11.99
N ALA A 17 10.44 2.66 11.02
CA ALA A 17 10.44 3.56 9.86
C ALA A 17 9.20 3.33 8.98
N LEU A 18 8.80 2.07 8.80
CA LEU A 18 7.62 1.73 8.01
C LEU A 18 6.33 2.22 8.68
N GLN A 19 6.23 2.07 9.98
CA GLN A 19 5.09 2.57 10.74
C GLN A 19 4.98 4.09 10.66
N ARG A 20 6.09 4.80 10.78
CA ARG A 20 6.12 6.28 10.63
C ARG A 20 5.76 6.72 9.22
N LEU A 21 6.27 6.02 8.20
CA LEU A 21 5.95 6.31 6.80
C LEU A 21 4.44 6.19 6.57
N ALA A 22 3.83 5.11 7.07
CA ALA A 22 2.40 4.89 6.92
C ALA A 22 1.59 5.98 7.61
N ARG A 23 1.92 6.33 8.85
CA ARG A 23 1.21 7.39 9.57
C ARG A 23 1.29 8.73 8.83
N ARG A 24 2.48 9.12 8.36
CA ARG A 24 2.65 10.38 7.61
C ARG A 24 1.82 10.40 6.34
N THR A 25 1.82 9.29 5.62
CA THR A 25 1.11 9.20 4.33
C THR A 25 -0.39 9.20 4.53
N ILE A 26 -0.89 8.46 5.53
CA ILE A 26 -2.31 8.45 5.88
C ILE A 26 -2.76 9.84 6.32
N ASP A 27 -1.99 10.48 7.19
CA ASP A 27 -2.27 11.83 7.68
C ASP A 27 -2.39 12.85 6.54
N ALA A 28 -1.47 12.78 5.58
CA ALA A 28 -1.42 13.74 4.49
C ALA A 28 -2.43 13.46 3.36
N SER A 29 -2.74 12.18 3.10
CA SER A 29 -3.43 11.79 1.87
C SER A 29 -4.85 11.24 2.07
N TYR A 30 -5.20 10.75 3.24
CA TYR A 30 -6.45 10.03 3.43
C TYR A 30 -7.58 10.88 4.01
N ARG A 31 -7.29 12.05 4.55
CA ARG A 31 -8.30 12.89 5.20
C ARG A 31 -9.40 13.35 4.24
N SER A 32 -9.06 13.59 2.98
CA SER A 32 -10.02 14.08 1.99
C SER A 32 -11.15 13.09 1.70
N PHE A 33 -10.93 11.79 1.89
CA PHE A 33 -11.96 10.78 1.61
C PHE A 33 -12.35 9.93 2.82
N LEU A 34 -11.57 9.89 3.89
CA LEU A 34 -11.94 9.18 5.12
C LEU A 34 -12.43 10.11 6.22
N GLY A 35 -12.09 11.40 6.15
CA GLY A 35 -12.42 12.38 7.18
C GLY A 35 -11.40 12.41 8.31
N ASP A 36 -11.35 13.52 9.01
CA ASP A 36 -10.35 13.75 10.06
C ASP A 36 -10.51 12.79 11.25
N ASP A 37 -11.75 12.56 11.67
CA ASP A 37 -12.00 11.70 12.84
C ASP A 37 -11.53 10.27 12.61
N SER A 38 -11.82 9.72 11.43
CA SER A 38 -11.40 8.36 11.08
C SER A 38 -9.89 8.24 10.98
N VAL A 39 -9.23 9.21 10.35
CA VAL A 39 -7.78 9.22 10.23
C VAL A 39 -7.12 9.38 11.60
N ASP A 40 -7.60 10.32 12.41
CA ASP A 40 -7.05 10.54 13.75
C ASP A 40 -7.20 9.29 14.63
N TRP A 41 -8.35 8.64 14.56
CA TRP A 41 -8.55 7.39 15.31
C TRP A 41 -7.58 6.30 14.83
N PHE A 42 -7.48 6.11 13.52
CA PHE A 42 -6.64 5.05 12.95
C PHE A 42 -5.17 5.22 13.34
N ILE A 43 -4.69 6.45 13.40
CA ILE A 43 -3.32 6.74 13.79
C ILE A 43 -3.16 6.69 15.32
N ASN A 44 -4.01 7.41 16.03
CA ASN A 44 -3.82 7.63 17.48
C ASN A 44 -4.15 6.42 18.32
N SER A 45 -5.03 5.53 17.83
CA SER A 45 -5.36 4.27 18.52
C SER A 45 -4.26 3.23 18.43
N GLY A 46 -3.30 3.42 17.50
CA GLY A 46 -2.28 2.42 17.19
C GLY A 46 -2.72 1.40 16.14
N ALA A 47 -3.91 1.53 15.58
CA ALA A 47 -4.43 0.56 14.60
C ALA A 47 -3.54 0.47 13.36
N SER A 48 -3.02 1.61 12.86
CA SER A 48 -2.11 1.63 11.73
C SER A 48 -0.82 0.87 12.04
N ASP A 49 -0.22 1.16 13.18
CA ASP A 49 1.02 0.50 13.60
C ASP A 49 0.82 -1.01 13.81
N ASP A 50 -0.29 -1.38 14.44
CA ASP A 50 -0.60 -2.78 14.72
C ASP A 50 -0.83 -3.58 13.44
N HIS A 51 -1.45 -2.97 12.44
CA HIS A 51 -1.68 -3.62 11.14
C HIS A 51 -0.36 -4.01 10.47
N ILE A 52 0.58 -3.09 10.45
CA ILE A 52 1.90 -3.33 9.86
C ILE A 52 2.66 -4.37 10.68
N GLU A 53 2.66 -4.24 12.00
CA GLU A 53 3.37 -5.18 12.86
C GLU A 53 2.83 -6.60 12.73
N GLY A 54 1.52 -6.76 12.68
CA GLY A 54 0.90 -8.08 12.51
C GLY A 54 1.33 -8.77 11.22
N HIS A 55 1.32 -8.05 10.12
CA HIS A 55 1.78 -8.58 8.84
C HIS A 55 3.30 -8.77 8.80
N PHE A 56 4.04 -7.90 9.47
CA PHE A 56 5.49 -8.07 9.59
C PHE A 56 5.85 -9.39 10.25
N ARG A 57 5.15 -9.75 11.31
CA ARG A 57 5.38 -11.03 12.01
C ARG A 57 5.09 -12.24 11.14
N GLN A 58 4.23 -12.11 10.14
CA GLN A 58 3.89 -13.16 9.19
C GLN A 58 4.80 -13.20 7.97
N GLY A 59 5.76 -12.27 7.87
CA GLY A 59 6.66 -12.21 6.72
C GLY A 59 6.03 -11.60 5.45
N HIS A 60 4.99 -10.78 5.61
CA HIS A 60 4.23 -10.21 4.50
C HIS A 60 4.70 -8.81 4.07
N VAL A 61 5.60 -8.17 4.82
CA VAL A 61 5.92 -6.76 4.60
C VAL A 61 7.22 -6.61 3.82
N TYR A 62 7.13 -5.86 2.73
CA TYR A 62 8.28 -5.51 1.88
C TYR A 62 8.47 -4.01 1.88
N CYS A 63 9.71 -3.57 1.80
CA CYS A 63 10.03 -2.15 1.69
C CYS A 63 10.71 -1.86 0.36
N LEU A 64 10.47 -0.65 -0.13
CA LEU A 64 11.20 -0.08 -1.25
C LEU A 64 12.26 0.85 -0.67
N GLU A 65 13.51 0.51 -0.91
CA GLU A 65 14.64 1.29 -0.48
C GLU A 65 15.30 1.95 -1.70
N ALA A 66 15.43 3.26 -1.67
CA ALA A 66 16.08 4.04 -2.70
C ALA A 66 17.16 4.90 -2.06
N GLU A 67 18.40 4.78 -2.56
CA GLU A 67 19.54 5.54 -2.04
C GLU A 67 19.71 5.40 -0.52
N LYS A 68 19.53 4.17 -0.02
CA LYS A 68 19.65 3.81 1.41
C LYS A 68 18.55 4.39 2.30
N GLU A 69 17.45 4.86 1.70
CA GLU A 69 16.31 5.41 2.40
C GLU A 69 15.06 4.60 2.05
N ILE A 70 14.23 4.30 3.06
CA ILE A 70 12.96 3.63 2.80
C ILE A 70 11.96 4.67 2.30
N VAL A 71 11.47 4.47 1.08
CA VAL A 71 10.55 5.40 0.43
C VAL A 71 9.17 4.80 0.17
N GLY A 72 8.99 3.52 0.40
CA GLY A 72 7.70 2.87 0.22
C GLY A 72 7.60 1.55 0.94
N LEU A 73 6.36 1.04 1.03
CA LEU A 73 6.11 -0.29 1.58
C LEU A 73 4.95 -0.95 0.85
N THR A 74 4.96 -2.28 0.85
CA THR A 74 3.81 -3.06 0.41
C THR A 74 3.64 -4.27 1.32
N ILE A 75 2.39 -4.67 1.51
CA ILE A 75 2.04 -5.87 2.27
C ILE A 75 1.38 -6.82 1.29
N LEU A 76 1.94 -8.03 1.17
CA LEU A 76 1.43 -9.06 0.28
C LEU A 76 0.90 -10.21 1.12
N ASP A 77 -0.38 -10.52 0.95
CA ASP A 77 -1.06 -11.56 1.71
C ASP A 77 -1.79 -12.49 0.75
N GLY A 78 -1.25 -13.70 0.53
CA GLY A 78 -1.77 -14.60 -0.50
C GLY A 78 -1.74 -13.92 -1.87
N PRO A 79 -2.82 -13.99 -2.66
CA PRO A 79 -2.88 -13.32 -3.96
C PRO A 79 -3.20 -11.83 -3.88
N THR A 80 -3.22 -11.26 -2.69
CA THR A 80 -3.72 -9.90 -2.44
C THR A 80 -2.58 -8.94 -2.09
N ILE A 81 -2.59 -7.76 -2.72
CA ILE A 81 -1.83 -6.62 -2.22
C ILE A 81 -2.72 -5.97 -1.15
N ASP A 82 -2.38 -6.21 0.12
CA ASP A 82 -3.13 -5.68 1.26
C ASP A 82 -2.91 -4.18 1.45
N LEU A 83 -1.69 -3.74 1.19
CA LEU A 83 -1.30 -2.33 1.33
C LEU A 83 -0.19 -2.02 0.35
N MET A 84 -0.25 -0.85 -0.27
CA MET A 84 0.86 -0.32 -1.06
C MET A 84 0.91 1.18 -0.87
N MET A 85 2.06 1.70 -0.53
CA MET A 85 2.18 3.09 -0.13
C MET A 85 3.58 3.63 -0.46
N ILE A 86 3.64 4.82 -1.03
CA ILE A 86 4.88 5.58 -1.20
C ILE A 86 4.84 6.74 -0.22
N ASP A 87 5.94 6.96 0.49
CA ASP A 87 6.06 8.06 1.43
C ASP A 87 5.67 9.38 0.79
N ILE A 88 4.89 10.18 1.51
CA ILE A 88 4.36 11.44 0.99
C ILE A 88 5.45 12.37 0.43
N GLY A 89 6.63 12.35 1.02
CA GLY A 89 7.77 13.14 0.56
C GLY A 89 8.46 12.62 -0.70
N HIS A 90 8.09 11.42 -1.15
CA HIS A 90 8.74 10.75 -2.28
C HIS A 90 7.78 10.43 -3.43
N GLN A 91 6.54 10.91 -3.36
CA GLN A 91 5.54 10.67 -4.39
C GLN A 91 5.86 11.44 -5.69
N ARG A 92 5.25 11.00 -6.79
CA ARG A 92 5.38 11.60 -8.13
C ARG A 92 6.78 11.52 -8.72
N ARG A 93 7.56 10.51 -8.31
CA ARG A 93 8.91 10.25 -8.83
C ARG A 93 9.01 8.88 -9.55
N GLY A 94 7.86 8.23 -9.75
CA GLY A 94 7.83 6.91 -10.39
C GLY A 94 8.04 5.72 -9.45
N TRP A 95 8.19 5.95 -8.14
CA TRP A 95 8.42 4.87 -7.18
C TRP A 95 7.21 3.94 -7.04
N GLY A 96 5.99 4.48 -7.19
CA GLY A 96 4.78 3.65 -7.15
C GLY A 96 4.79 2.58 -8.23
N ARG A 97 5.21 2.91 -9.45
CA ARG A 97 5.32 1.95 -10.55
C ARG A 97 6.38 0.89 -10.29
N VAL A 98 7.51 1.29 -9.72
CA VAL A 98 8.59 0.36 -9.36
C VAL A 98 8.11 -0.63 -8.32
N LEU A 99 7.47 -0.14 -7.25
CA LEU A 99 6.97 -1.00 -6.17
C LEU A 99 5.87 -1.93 -6.68
N LEU A 100 4.92 -1.41 -7.44
CA LEU A 100 3.83 -2.22 -7.99
C LEU A 100 4.35 -3.31 -8.92
N ALA A 101 5.30 -2.99 -9.81
CA ALA A 101 5.87 -3.97 -10.72
C ALA A 101 6.54 -5.11 -9.97
N ARG A 102 7.24 -4.81 -8.88
CA ARG A 102 7.88 -5.83 -8.06
C ARG A 102 6.85 -6.67 -7.29
N ALA A 103 5.81 -6.03 -6.78
CA ALA A 103 4.71 -6.76 -6.12
C ALA A 103 4.03 -7.71 -7.10
N GLU A 104 3.73 -7.25 -8.31
CA GLU A 104 3.13 -8.08 -9.36
C GLU A 104 4.02 -9.26 -9.71
N GLU A 105 5.32 -9.01 -9.89
CA GLU A 105 6.28 -10.08 -10.18
C GLU A 105 6.28 -11.15 -9.10
N ALA A 106 6.30 -10.75 -7.84
CA ALA A 106 6.28 -11.67 -6.72
C ALA A 106 4.99 -12.49 -6.67
N LEU A 107 3.85 -11.84 -6.88
CA LEU A 107 2.55 -12.51 -6.82
C LEU A 107 2.30 -13.40 -8.03
N PHE A 108 2.64 -12.95 -9.24
CA PHE A 108 2.46 -13.74 -10.45
C PHE A 108 3.40 -14.96 -10.52
N ALA A 109 4.46 -14.99 -9.72
CA ALA A 109 5.27 -16.20 -9.57
C ALA A 109 4.49 -17.35 -8.92
N ARG A 110 3.39 -17.05 -8.19
CA ARG A 110 2.63 -18.04 -7.43
C ARG A 110 1.15 -18.09 -7.81
N TYR A 111 0.57 -17.00 -8.32
CA TYR A 111 -0.86 -16.89 -8.57
C TYR A 111 -1.11 -16.38 -10.00
N ARG A 112 -2.18 -16.88 -10.64
CA ARG A 112 -2.59 -16.39 -11.96
C ARG A 112 -3.41 -15.11 -11.85
N ASP A 113 -4.23 -15.02 -10.83
CA ASP A 113 -5.11 -13.89 -10.58
C ASP A 113 -4.68 -13.24 -9.27
N ILE A 114 -4.45 -11.95 -9.30
CA ILE A 114 -4.09 -11.17 -8.13
C ILE A 114 -5.10 -10.04 -7.94
N ARG A 115 -5.22 -9.57 -6.70
CA ARG A 115 -6.26 -8.59 -6.36
C ARG A 115 -5.75 -7.56 -5.35
N LEU A 116 -6.47 -6.46 -5.29
CA LEU A 116 -6.33 -5.46 -4.24
C LEU A 116 -7.66 -4.73 -4.06
N GLU A 117 -7.79 -4.03 -2.95
CA GLU A 117 -8.91 -3.15 -2.67
C GLU A 117 -8.37 -1.75 -2.39
N THR A 118 -9.10 -0.73 -2.80
CA THR A 118 -8.80 0.64 -2.44
C THR A 118 -10.09 1.38 -2.11
N PHE A 119 -10.01 2.40 -1.28
CA PHE A 119 -11.18 3.19 -0.93
C PHE A 119 -11.76 3.87 -2.16
N ALA A 120 -13.09 3.86 -2.29
CA ALA A 120 -13.78 4.45 -3.44
C ALA A 120 -13.48 5.94 -3.60
N GLY A 121 -13.18 6.64 -2.50
CA GLY A 121 -12.81 8.05 -2.54
C GLY A 121 -11.35 8.33 -2.91
N ASN A 122 -10.50 7.30 -2.96
CA ASN A 122 -9.09 7.47 -3.29
C ASN A 122 -8.90 7.49 -4.81
N THR A 123 -9.30 8.60 -5.43
CA THR A 123 -9.28 8.74 -6.90
C THR A 123 -7.88 8.66 -7.49
N ALA A 124 -6.87 9.12 -6.76
CA ALA A 124 -5.48 9.03 -7.22
C ALA A 124 -5.01 7.59 -7.34
N ALA A 125 -5.32 6.75 -6.33
CA ALA A 125 -4.97 5.34 -6.36
C ALA A 125 -5.73 4.61 -7.47
N ILE A 126 -7.04 4.89 -7.60
CA ILE A 126 -7.88 4.29 -8.64
C ILE A 126 -7.29 4.54 -10.02
N GLY A 127 -6.97 5.81 -10.32
CA GLY A 127 -6.36 6.18 -11.61
C GLY A 127 -5.02 5.51 -11.83
N PHE A 128 -4.21 5.41 -10.77
CA PHE A 128 -2.91 4.76 -10.83
C PHE A 128 -3.02 3.28 -11.20
N TYR A 129 -3.90 2.53 -10.51
CA TYR A 129 -4.06 1.11 -10.79
C TYR A 129 -4.63 0.87 -12.18
N GLU A 130 -5.61 1.66 -12.60
CA GLU A 130 -6.17 1.57 -13.95
C GLU A 130 -5.09 1.83 -15.01
N ALA A 131 -4.25 2.84 -14.81
CA ALA A 131 -3.15 3.15 -15.72
C ALA A 131 -2.10 2.03 -15.77
N CYS A 132 -1.98 1.24 -14.72
CA CYS A 132 -1.06 0.09 -14.65
C CYS A 132 -1.70 -1.22 -15.11
N GLY A 133 -2.89 -1.17 -15.69
CA GLY A 133 -3.52 -2.34 -16.30
C GLY A 133 -4.42 -3.17 -15.38
N TRP A 134 -4.74 -2.65 -14.21
CA TRP A 134 -5.66 -3.33 -13.30
C TRP A 134 -7.10 -3.04 -13.72
N LEU A 135 -7.97 -4.04 -13.56
CA LEU A 135 -9.38 -3.95 -13.93
C LEU A 135 -10.25 -3.92 -12.67
N ARG A 136 -11.29 -3.11 -12.68
CA ARG A 136 -12.25 -3.09 -11.58
C ARG A 136 -12.99 -4.42 -11.53
N GLY A 137 -12.95 -5.07 -10.35
CA GLY A 137 -13.67 -6.31 -10.13
C GLY A 137 -15.07 -6.08 -9.57
N GLY A 138 -15.22 -5.09 -8.69
CA GLY A 138 -16.51 -4.77 -8.10
C GLY A 138 -16.37 -3.68 -7.05
N GLN A 139 -17.52 -3.19 -6.58
CA GLN A 139 -17.57 -2.21 -5.51
C GLN A 139 -18.09 -2.89 -4.25
N LEU A 140 -17.35 -2.73 -3.17
CA LEU A 140 -17.75 -3.21 -1.85
C LEU A 140 -18.46 -2.07 -1.13
N GLU A 141 -19.73 -2.30 -0.79
CA GLU A 141 -20.59 -1.30 -0.15
C GLU A 141 -20.01 -0.79 1.16
N ALA A 142 -20.30 0.47 1.48
CA ALA A 142 -19.96 1.04 2.77
C ALA A 142 -20.76 0.35 3.87
N MET A 143 -20.08 -0.03 4.94
CA MET A 143 -20.69 -0.52 6.18
C MET A 143 -20.60 0.59 7.22
N PRO A 144 -21.35 0.51 8.35
CA PRO A 144 -21.37 1.60 9.33
C PRO A 144 -19.99 2.11 9.79
N GLU A 145 -18.98 1.24 9.82
CA GLU A 145 -17.63 1.59 10.25
C GLU A 145 -16.58 1.39 9.16
N THR A 146 -16.99 1.02 7.95
CA THR A 146 -16.08 0.72 6.85
C THR A 146 -16.52 1.47 5.60
N PRO A 147 -15.72 2.42 5.11
CA PRO A 147 -16.03 3.14 3.87
C PRO A 147 -16.10 2.20 2.67
N ALA A 148 -16.81 2.62 1.63
CA ALA A 148 -16.89 1.87 0.38
C ALA A 148 -15.52 1.67 -0.24
N LYS A 149 -15.30 0.49 -0.81
CA LYS A 149 -14.05 0.13 -1.49
C LYS A 149 -14.33 -0.36 -2.90
N ILE A 150 -13.32 -0.27 -3.74
CA ILE A 150 -13.33 -0.82 -5.09
C ILE A 150 -12.31 -1.94 -5.13
N GLU A 151 -12.72 -3.10 -5.62
CA GLU A 151 -11.81 -4.22 -5.86
C GLU A 151 -11.19 -4.08 -7.24
N PHE A 152 -9.90 -4.34 -7.34
CA PHE A 152 -9.18 -4.45 -8.59
C PHE A 152 -8.58 -5.84 -8.73
N VAL A 153 -8.56 -6.32 -9.97
CA VAL A 153 -7.97 -7.61 -10.31
C VAL A 153 -7.03 -7.47 -11.48
N LYS A 154 -6.01 -8.31 -11.50
CA LYS A 154 -5.10 -8.39 -12.64
C LYS A 154 -4.74 -9.85 -12.88
N ARG A 155 -4.66 -10.24 -14.15
CA ARG A 155 -4.30 -11.59 -14.55
C ARG A 155 -2.96 -11.59 -15.27
N CYS A 156 -2.23 -12.66 -15.02
CA CYS A 156 -0.96 -12.89 -15.71
C CYS A 156 -1.19 -13.19 -17.20
#